data_73bb7626fccd6ecd4684223d2302a50d
#
_entry.id   73bb7626fccd6ecd4684223d2302a50d
#
_cell.length_a   1.000
_cell.length_b   1.000
_cell.length_c   1.000
_cell.angle_alpha   90.00
_cell.angle_beta   90.00
_cell.angle_gamma   90.00
#
_symmetry.space_group_name_H-M   'P 1'
#
loop_
_entity.id
_entity.type
_entity.pdbx_description
1 polymer ?
#
loop_
_entity_poly.entity_id
_entity_poly.type
_entity_poly.pdbx_seq_one_letter_code
_entity_poly.pdbx_strand_id
1 'polypeptide(L)'
;MAELIIMFREVLEASLIIGILYTYLKKSENESSIKMLWYGVFTAIIASVLMSVVFQSIAGGFKGDSSKIFEGIIMIIASFVLTTMIIWMARNNNISEELKVKAKEALSSTFKYGIFTLAFVAVFREGVEVILFLYSIAFKDGVSVLPSVIGSLLGLLSGYAIFIQGIKFPLKQFFRITSVFLIFVAAGMLTYGIHELESGGVIPYFSGKTEIVDNKLKATRFNGDIKVFDLNNEKKAKKWSSRVWDINPSKNKDGSYPVFHDKGSIGGLFKGFFGYNGDPSLIEVITWLISVIGLNYLYRVLGVKNKTGV
;
A
#
# COMPACT_ATOMS: atom_id res chain seq x y z
N MET A 1 -2.91 2.45 12.08
CA MET A 1 -2.68 0.98 12.30
C MET A 1 -2.21 0.26 11.05
N ALA A 2 -2.69 0.64 9.84
CA ALA A 2 -2.14 0.12 8.58
C ALA A 2 -0.64 0.42 8.46
N GLU A 3 -0.23 1.62 8.84
CA GLU A 3 1.16 2.07 8.86
C GLU A 3 2.07 1.16 9.69
N LEU A 4 1.57 0.70 10.86
CA LEU A 4 2.32 -0.21 11.72
C LEU A 4 2.64 -1.53 11.01
N ILE A 5 1.64 -2.15 10.38
CA ILE A 5 1.80 -3.44 9.72
C ILE A 5 2.68 -3.31 8.49
N ILE A 6 2.48 -2.27 7.68
CA ILE A 6 3.29 -1.99 6.50
C ILE A 6 4.75 -1.74 6.92
N MET A 7 4.98 -0.80 7.85
CA MET A 7 6.33 -0.48 8.31
C MET A 7 7.03 -1.69 8.95
N PHE A 8 6.32 -2.45 9.78
CA PHE A 8 6.85 -3.67 10.36
C PHE A 8 7.31 -4.66 9.28
N ARG A 9 6.47 -4.85 8.26
CA ARG A 9 6.74 -5.79 7.17
C ARG A 9 7.93 -5.36 6.31
N GLU A 10 7.92 -4.12 5.81
CA GLU A 10 8.99 -3.64 4.92
C GLU A 10 10.35 -3.58 5.63
N VAL A 11 10.36 -3.11 6.88
CA VAL A 11 11.59 -3.08 7.69
C VAL A 11 12.06 -4.50 8.05
N LEU A 12 11.15 -5.43 8.29
CA LEU A 12 11.49 -6.83 8.50
C LEU A 12 12.09 -7.45 7.22
N GLU A 13 11.50 -7.19 6.03
CA GLU A 13 12.04 -7.67 4.75
C GLU A 13 13.44 -7.12 4.48
N ALA A 14 13.65 -5.82 4.62
CA ALA A 14 14.98 -5.22 4.53
C ALA A 14 15.97 -5.87 5.51
N SER A 15 15.55 -6.07 6.77
CA SER A 15 16.38 -6.71 7.80
C SER A 15 16.72 -8.16 7.46
N LEU A 16 15.80 -8.92 6.86
CA LEU A 16 16.03 -10.28 6.39
C LEU A 16 17.07 -10.31 5.26
N ILE A 17 16.96 -9.44 4.28
CA ILE A 17 17.90 -9.33 3.17
C ILE A 17 19.30 -9.01 3.70
N ILE A 18 19.41 -7.96 4.53
CA ILE A 18 20.67 -7.53 5.13
C ILE A 18 21.27 -8.66 5.97
N GLY A 19 20.46 -9.31 6.80
CA GLY A 19 20.91 -10.39 7.69
C GLY A 19 21.43 -11.63 6.94
N ILE A 20 20.77 -12.03 5.85
CA ILE A 20 21.21 -13.12 4.98
C ILE A 20 22.55 -12.77 4.33
N LEU A 21 22.65 -11.58 3.73
CA LEU A 21 23.89 -11.10 3.09
C LEU A 21 25.02 -10.99 4.10
N TYR A 22 24.79 -10.38 5.27
CA TYR A 22 25.78 -10.26 6.33
C TYR A 22 26.29 -11.63 6.81
N THR A 23 25.37 -12.56 7.08
CA THR A 23 25.73 -13.90 7.54
C THR A 23 26.53 -14.67 6.48
N TYR A 24 26.16 -14.52 5.21
CA TYR A 24 26.88 -15.13 4.10
C TYR A 24 28.30 -14.56 3.97
N LEU A 25 28.46 -13.23 4.00
CA LEU A 25 29.74 -12.53 3.90
C LEU A 25 30.64 -12.85 5.09
N LYS A 26 30.12 -12.96 6.30
CA LYS A 26 30.85 -13.34 7.50
C LYS A 26 31.38 -14.76 7.41
N LYS A 27 30.59 -15.71 6.89
CA LYS A 27 31.03 -17.10 6.65
C LYS A 27 32.07 -17.21 5.55
N SER A 28 32.07 -16.27 4.60
CA SER A 28 33.05 -16.22 3.50
C SER A 28 34.33 -15.48 3.88
N GLU A 29 34.52 -15.08 5.15
CA GLU A 29 35.68 -14.37 5.70
C GLU A 29 36.04 -13.08 4.92
N ASN A 30 35.05 -12.45 4.28
CA ASN A 30 35.27 -11.28 3.43
C ASN A 30 34.85 -9.98 4.15
N GLU A 31 35.69 -9.53 5.09
CA GLU A 31 35.41 -8.34 5.91
C GLU A 31 35.27 -7.04 5.09
N SER A 32 36.02 -6.91 3.99
CA SER A 32 35.93 -5.73 3.13
C SER A 32 34.52 -5.58 2.49
N SER A 33 33.92 -6.70 2.13
CA SER A 33 32.58 -6.75 1.56
C SER A 33 31.48 -6.44 2.59
N ILE A 34 31.73 -6.73 3.88
CA ILE A 34 30.82 -6.33 4.97
C ILE A 34 30.75 -4.80 5.08
N LYS A 35 31.84 -4.09 4.92
CA LYS A 35 31.86 -2.62 4.88
C LYS A 35 31.06 -2.10 3.68
N MET A 36 31.22 -2.72 2.50
CA MET A 36 30.48 -2.36 1.29
C MET A 36 28.97 -2.63 1.45
N LEU A 37 28.57 -3.71 2.13
CA LEU A 37 27.18 -3.98 2.49
C LEU A 37 26.59 -2.81 3.27
N TRP A 38 27.23 -2.37 4.36
CA TRP A 38 26.74 -1.28 5.19
C TRP A 38 26.72 0.05 4.46
N TYR A 39 27.73 0.35 3.63
CA TYR A 39 27.67 1.55 2.78
C TYR A 39 26.48 1.51 1.83
N GLY A 40 26.16 0.38 1.22
CA GLY A 40 24.97 0.21 0.39
C GLY A 40 23.68 0.46 1.17
N VAL A 41 23.56 -0.11 2.37
CA VAL A 41 22.39 0.07 3.26
C VAL A 41 22.19 1.54 3.64
N PHE A 42 23.23 2.21 4.17
CA PHE A 42 23.11 3.61 4.59
C PHE A 42 22.82 4.54 3.43
N THR A 43 23.46 4.33 2.29
CA THR A 43 23.21 5.13 1.08
C THR A 43 21.78 4.90 0.58
N ALA A 44 21.24 3.69 0.65
CA ALA A 44 19.85 3.40 0.29
C ALA A 44 18.86 4.11 1.20
N ILE A 45 19.10 4.12 2.52
CA ILE A 45 18.25 4.84 3.48
C ILE A 45 18.26 6.34 3.18
N ILE A 46 19.44 6.93 2.96
CA ILE A 46 19.55 8.36 2.62
C ILE A 46 18.82 8.65 1.31
N ALA A 47 19.01 7.83 0.28
CA ALA A 47 18.34 7.98 -1.00
C ALA A 47 16.81 7.88 -0.87
N SER A 48 16.30 6.97 -0.03
CA SER A 48 14.87 6.84 0.25
C SER A 48 14.32 8.09 0.94
N VAL A 49 15.03 8.64 1.93
CA VAL A 49 14.61 9.88 2.59
C VAL A 49 14.60 11.05 1.58
N LEU A 50 15.62 11.18 0.75
CA LEU A 50 15.66 12.22 -0.30
C LEU A 50 14.52 12.05 -1.30
N MET A 51 14.23 10.80 -1.73
CA MET A 51 13.10 10.48 -2.60
C MET A 51 11.77 10.89 -1.96
N SER A 52 11.60 10.67 -0.64
CA SER A 52 10.40 11.09 0.09
C SER A 52 10.21 12.60 0.07
N VAL A 53 11.28 13.38 0.27
CA VAL A 53 11.24 14.84 0.20
C VAL A 53 10.89 15.33 -1.21
N VAL A 54 11.49 14.74 -2.25
CA VAL A 54 11.19 15.06 -3.65
C VAL A 54 9.71 14.74 -3.95
N PHE A 55 9.24 13.57 -3.53
CA PHE A 55 7.85 13.16 -3.73
C PHE A 55 6.87 14.11 -3.04
N GLN A 56 7.16 14.53 -1.81
CA GLN A 56 6.34 15.50 -1.06
C GLN A 56 6.30 16.86 -1.77
N SER A 57 7.42 17.30 -2.29
CA SER A 57 7.50 18.58 -3.03
C SER A 57 6.65 18.55 -4.29
N ILE A 58 6.67 17.45 -5.03
CA ILE A 58 5.84 17.25 -6.22
C ILE A 58 4.36 17.20 -5.84
N ALA A 59 4.00 16.39 -4.85
CA ALA A 59 2.62 16.24 -4.38
C ALA A 59 2.03 17.56 -3.89
N GLY A 60 2.80 18.36 -3.15
CA GLY A 60 2.39 19.69 -2.66
C GLY A 60 2.17 20.75 -3.74
N GLY A 61 2.64 20.51 -4.97
CA GLY A 61 2.45 21.39 -6.11
C GLY A 61 1.04 21.30 -6.73
N PHE A 62 0.31 20.22 -6.51
CA PHE A 62 -1.02 20.02 -7.07
C PHE A 62 -2.12 20.58 -6.17
N LYS A 63 -3.17 21.17 -6.77
CA LYS A 63 -4.30 21.78 -6.06
C LYS A 63 -5.63 21.46 -6.75
N GLY A 64 -6.71 21.38 -5.96
CA GLY A 64 -8.05 21.16 -6.50
C GLY A 64 -8.19 19.79 -7.19
N ASP A 65 -8.75 19.78 -8.39
CA ASP A 65 -9.01 18.53 -9.12
C ASP A 65 -7.70 17.85 -9.59
N SER A 66 -6.63 18.61 -9.85
CA SER A 66 -5.32 18.05 -10.18
C SER A 66 -4.69 17.26 -9.01
N SER A 67 -4.92 17.69 -7.76
CA SER A 67 -4.49 16.94 -6.57
C SER A 67 -5.16 15.59 -6.51
N LYS A 68 -6.49 15.54 -6.73
CA LYS A 68 -7.26 14.29 -6.73
C LYS A 68 -6.81 13.32 -7.82
N ILE A 69 -6.52 13.85 -9.02
CA ILE A 69 -6.02 13.05 -10.13
C ILE A 69 -4.64 12.46 -9.77
N PHE A 70 -3.76 13.28 -9.23
CA PHE A 70 -2.44 12.82 -8.79
C PHE A 70 -2.56 11.75 -7.68
N GLU A 71 -3.39 12.00 -6.66
CA GLU A 71 -3.67 11.05 -5.58
C GLU A 71 -4.21 9.73 -6.12
N GLY A 72 -5.20 9.79 -7.02
CA GLY A 72 -5.77 8.62 -7.67
C GLY A 72 -4.74 7.78 -8.42
N ILE A 73 -3.88 8.43 -9.21
CA ILE A 73 -2.82 7.75 -9.97
C ILE A 73 -1.81 7.08 -9.04
N ILE A 74 -1.35 7.79 -8.01
CA ILE A 74 -0.39 7.24 -7.05
C ILE A 74 -0.97 6.03 -6.31
N MET A 75 -2.23 6.07 -5.92
CA MET A 75 -2.90 4.94 -5.27
C MET A 75 -3.03 3.71 -6.16
N ILE A 76 -3.32 3.91 -7.45
CA ILE A 76 -3.37 2.83 -8.44
C ILE A 76 -1.96 2.22 -8.61
N ILE A 77 -0.92 3.05 -8.73
CA ILE A 77 0.46 2.60 -8.82
C ILE A 77 0.85 1.81 -7.56
N ALA A 78 0.55 2.34 -6.37
CA ALA A 78 0.85 1.67 -5.11
C ALA A 78 0.12 0.31 -5.00
N SER A 79 -1.15 0.25 -5.38
CA SER A 79 -1.90 -1.01 -5.44
C SER A 79 -1.28 -2.02 -6.40
N PHE A 80 -0.81 -1.57 -7.56
CA PHE A 80 -0.13 -2.43 -8.54
C PHE A 80 1.20 -2.96 -8.00
N VAL A 81 2.02 -2.09 -7.41
CA VAL A 81 3.30 -2.48 -6.77
C VAL A 81 3.06 -3.51 -5.67
N LEU A 82 2.09 -3.26 -4.78
CA LEU A 82 1.72 -4.19 -3.71
C LEU A 82 1.22 -5.53 -4.27
N THR A 83 0.44 -5.51 -5.34
CA THR A 83 -0.03 -6.72 -6.03
C THR A 83 1.13 -7.55 -6.59
N THR A 84 2.06 -6.92 -7.30
CA THR A 84 3.24 -7.63 -7.87
C THR A 84 4.08 -8.25 -6.76
N MET A 85 4.25 -7.56 -5.64
CA MET A 85 4.96 -8.04 -4.48
C MET A 85 4.27 -9.25 -3.82
N ILE A 86 2.95 -9.20 -3.60
CA ILE A 86 2.16 -10.32 -3.06
C ILE A 86 2.34 -11.57 -3.94
N ILE A 87 2.27 -11.39 -5.26
CA ILE A 87 2.45 -12.48 -6.23
C ILE A 87 3.88 -13.02 -6.19
N TRP A 88 4.88 -12.14 -6.16
CA TRP A 88 6.29 -12.53 -6.09
C TRP A 88 6.58 -13.34 -4.82
N MET A 89 6.07 -12.92 -3.67
CA MET A 89 6.21 -13.65 -2.42
C MET A 89 5.51 -15.00 -2.43
N ALA A 90 4.33 -15.09 -3.06
CA ALA A 90 3.62 -16.36 -3.20
C ALA A 90 4.41 -17.37 -4.02
N ARG A 91 5.22 -16.90 -4.98
CA ARG A 91 6.06 -17.72 -5.85
C ARG A 91 7.39 -18.10 -5.22
N ASN A 92 8.00 -17.21 -4.45
CA ASN A 92 9.37 -17.35 -3.97
C ASN A 92 9.41 -18.06 -2.60
N ASN A 93 9.64 -19.36 -2.63
CA ASN A 93 9.79 -20.17 -1.40
C ASN A 93 11.21 -20.16 -0.82
N ASN A 94 12.23 -19.73 -1.59
CA ASN A 94 13.66 -19.85 -1.26
C ASN A 94 14.45 -18.54 -1.43
N ILE A 95 13.87 -17.42 -0.96
CA ILE A 95 14.53 -16.09 -1.01
C ILE A 95 15.98 -16.13 -0.47
N SER A 96 16.22 -16.91 0.58
CA SER A 96 17.55 -17.05 1.17
C SER A 96 18.59 -17.64 0.20
N GLU A 97 18.21 -18.66 -0.57
CA GLU A 97 19.14 -19.26 -1.53
C GLU A 97 19.39 -18.35 -2.73
N GLU A 98 18.36 -17.70 -3.24
CA GLU A 98 18.49 -16.72 -4.33
C GLU A 98 19.45 -15.57 -3.95
N LEU A 99 19.30 -15.03 -2.73
CA LEU A 99 20.18 -13.96 -2.24
C LEU A 99 21.63 -14.44 -2.07
N LYS A 100 21.85 -15.67 -1.61
CA LYS A 100 23.22 -16.26 -1.52
C LYS A 100 23.86 -16.42 -2.90
N VAL A 101 23.09 -16.87 -3.90
CA VAL A 101 23.58 -16.97 -5.29
C VAL A 101 23.97 -15.60 -5.81
N LYS A 102 23.11 -14.59 -5.69
CA LYS A 102 23.41 -13.21 -6.08
C LYS A 102 24.63 -12.63 -5.35
N ALA A 103 24.78 -12.93 -4.05
CA ALA A 103 25.95 -12.51 -3.28
C ALA A 103 27.23 -13.19 -3.77
N LYS A 104 27.18 -14.49 -4.11
CA LYS A 104 28.29 -15.21 -4.69
C LYS A 104 28.70 -14.64 -6.05
N GLU A 105 27.73 -14.37 -6.92
CA GLU A 105 27.96 -13.73 -8.22
C GLU A 105 28.58 -12.33 -8.05
N ALA A 106 28.07 -11.53 -7.11
CA ALA A 106 28.59 -10.20 -6.80
C ALA A 106 30.03 -10.23 -6.28
N LEU A 107 30.40 -11.25 -5.50
CA LEU A 107 31.80 -11.46 -5.02
C LEU A 107 32.73 -11.94 -6.11
N SER A 108 32.23 -12.78 -7.04
CA SER A 108 33.04 -13.34 -8.13
C SER A 108 33.13 -12.39 -9.34
N SER A 109 32.31 -11.34 -9.38
CA SER A 109 32.30 -10.37 -10.48
C SER A 109 33.57 -9.48 -10.43
N THR A 110 34.04 -9.05 -11.60
CA THR A 110 35.10 -8.05 -11.74
C THR A 110 34.68 -6.68 -11.21
N PHE A 111 33.38 -6.49 -10.94
CA PHE A 111 32.81 -5.23 -10.47
C PHE A 111 33.01 -5.08 -8.96
N LYS A 112 33.93 -4.19 -8.57
CA LYS A 112 34.35 -3.94 -7.19
C LYS A 112 33.20 -3.56 -6.22
N TYR A 113 32.11 -3.02 -6.73
CA TYR A 113 30.96 -2.55 -5.93
C TYR A 113 29.76 -3.49 -5.98
N GLY A 114 29.91 -4.75 -6.38
CA GLY A 114 28.81 -5.70 -6.54
C GLY A 114 27.96 -5.86 -5.27
N ILE A 115 28.59 -6.04 -4.11
CA ILE A 115 27.87 -6.15 -2.81
C ILE A 115 27.20 -4.84 -2.40
N PHE A 116 27.85 -3.69 -2.63
CA PHE A 116 27.27 -2.38 -2.40
C PHE A 116 25.97 -2.21 -3.23
N THR A 117 26.05 -2.48 -4.53
CA THR A 117 24.91 -2.34 -5.45
C THR A 117 23.77 -3.29 -5.08
N LEU A 118 24.10 -4.54 -4.72
CA LEU A 118 23.10 -5.53 -4.30
C LEU A 118 22.37 -5.07 -3.03
N ALA A 119 23.10 -4.60 -2.02
CA ALA A 119 22.52 -4.10 -0.78
C ALA A 119 21.72 -2.80 -1.01
N PHE A 120 22.29 -1.88 -1.80
CA PHE A 120 21.61 -0.61 -2.13
C PHE A 120 20.29 -0.86 -2.82
N VAL A 121 20.27 -1.62 -3.92
CA VAL A 121 19.05 -1.85 -4.70
C VAL A 121 17.98 -2.56 -3.87
N ALA A 122 18.39 -3.55 -3.07
CA ALA A 122 17.44 -4.27 -2.23
C ALA A 122 16.79 -3.37 -1.16
N VAL A 123 17.59 -2.61 -0.40
CA VAL A 123 17.05 -1.73 0.67
C VAL A 123 16.34 -0.52 0.11
N PHE A 124 16.84 0.07 -0.98
CA PHE A 124 16.19 1.21 -1.64
C PHE A 124 14.82 0.84 -2.20
N ARG A 125 14.67 -0.37 -2.72
CA ARG A 125 13.38 -0.88 -3.17
C ARG A 125 12.35 -0.88 -2.03
N GLU A 126 12.69 -1.45 -0.86
CA GLU A 126 11.79 -1.45 0.29
C GLU A 126 11.49 -0.01 0.76
N GLY A 127 12.48 0.89 0.70
CA GLY A 127 12.29 2.32 0.99
C GLY A 127 11.30 3.01 0.04
N VAL A 128 11.35 2.70 -1.25
CA VAL A 128 10.38 3.22 -2.24
C VAL A 128 8.97 2.67 -1.98
N GLU A 129 8.86 1.37 -1.64
CA GLU A 129 7.59 0.75 -1.28
C GLU A 129 6.97 1.41 -0.04
N VAL A 130 7.76 1.64 1.01
CA VAL A 130 7.35 2.41 2.20
C VAL A 130 6.80 3.80 1.83
N ILE A 131 7.53 4.53 0.98
CA ILE A 131 7.10 5.87 0.55
C ILE A 131 5.74 5.79 -0.14
N LEU A 132 5.58 4.92 -1.13
CA LEU A 132 4.32 4.78 -1.87
C LEU A 132 3.14 4.42 -0.96
N PHE A 133 3.33 3.50 -0.02
CA PHE A 133 2.28 3.06 0.88
C PHE A 133 1.91 4.11 1.92
N LEU A 134 2.91 4.75 2.54
CA LEU A 134 2.65 5.82 3.52
C LEU A 134 1.98 7.03 2.87
N TYR A 135 2.39 7.42 1.65
CA TYR A 135 1.71 8.50 0.93
C TYR A 135 0.27 8.13 0.56
N SER A 136 0.03 6.90 0.12
CA SER A 136 -1.33 6.43 -0.18
C SER A 136 -2.25 6.49 1.05
N ILE A 137 -1.72 6.22 2.24
CA ILE A 137 -2.45 6.38 3.50
C ILE A 137 -2.57 7.87 3.88
N ALA A 138 -1.52 8.66 3.66
CA ALA A 138 -1.48 10.08 4.00
C ALA A 138 -2.58 10.89 3.32
N PHE A 139 -2.84 10.61 2.04
CA PHE A 139 -3.91 11.28 1.28
C PHE A 139 -5.30 11.00 1.86
N LYS A 140 -5.48 9.86 2.50
CA LYS A 140 -6.78 9.42 2.99
C LYS A 140 -7.09 9.97 4.40
N ASP A 141 -6.21 9.73 5.35
CA ASP A 141 -6.47 9.96 6.77
C ASP A 141 -5.29 10.68 7.50
N GLY A 142 -4.24 11.07 6.76
CA GLY A 142 -2.96 11.51 7.31
C GLY A 142 -2.12 10.32 7.80
N VAL A 143 -0.81 10.53 7.97
CA VAL A 143 0.10 9.50 8.51
C VAL A 143 0.19 9.61 10.02
N SER A 144 -0.10 8.52 10.71
CA SER A 144 0.17 8.41 12.13
C SER A 144 1.63 8.03 12.36
N VAL A 145 2.43 8.98 12.82
CA VAL A 145 3.88 8.79 13.05
C VAL A 145 4.16 7.68 14.06
N LEU A 146 3.39 7.63 15.16
CA LEU A 146 3.62 6.68 16.24
C LEU A 146 3.49 5.21 15.80
N PRO A 147 2.42 4.76 15.10
CA PRO A 147 2.35 3.40 14.55
C PRO A 147 3.46 3.09 13.56
N SER A 148 3.88 4.05 12.74
CA SER A 148 4.98 3.87 11.79
C SER A 148 6.31 3.60 12.50
N VAL A 149 6.62 4.37 13.55
CA VAL A 149 7.84 4.19 14.35
C VAL A 149 7.80 2.85 15.09
N ILE A 150 6.68 2.50 15.73
CA ILE A 150 6.53 1.22 16.43
C ILE A 150 6.71 0.05 15.46
N GLY A 151 6.07 0.11 14.28
CA GLY A 151 6.23 -0.91 13.26
C GLY A 151 7.68 -1.09 12.82
N SER A 152 8.39 0.02 12.58
CA SER A 152 9.81 -0.01 12.23
C SER A 152 10.68 -0.62 13.30
N LEU A 153 10.49 -0.23 14.57
CA LEU A 153 11.26 -0.78 15.69
C LEU A 153 11.00 -2.28 15.86
N LEU A 154 9.75 -2.72 15.76
CA LEU A 154 9.41 -4.14 15.83
C LEU A 154 10.05 -4.93 14.68
N GLY A 155 10.08 -4.37 13.47
CA GLY A 155 10.74 -4.97 12.30
C GLY A 155 12.24 -5.16 12.53
N LEU A 156 12.94 -4.11 13.00
CA LEU A 156 14.37 -4.18 13.33
C LEU A 156 14.67 -5.16 14.45
N LEU A 157 13.89 -5.14 15.53
CA LEU A 157 14.05 -6.06 16.66
C LEU A 157 13.83 -7.51 16.24
N SER A 158 12.85 -7.76 15.37
CA SER A 158 12.59 -9.10 14.83
C SER A 158 13.75 -9.58 13.95
N GLY A 159 14.27 -8.71 13.08
CA GLY A 159 15.46 -9.01 12.28
C GLY A 159 16.68 -9.33 13.15
N TYR A 160 16.94 -8.52 14.17
CA TYR A 160 18.01 -8.75 15.14
C TYR A 160 17.85 -10.10 15.87
N ALA A 161 16.64 -10.38 16.36
CA ALA A 161 16.35 -11.64 17.06
C ALA A 161 16.57 -12.87 16.16
N ILE A 162 16.22 -12.79 14.88
CA ILE A 162 16.39 -13.88 13.94
C ILE A 162 17.87 -14.13 13.63
N PHE A 163 18.63 -13.07 13.30
CA PHE A 163 20.00 -13.23 12.77
C PHE A 163 21.09 -13.24 13.84
N ILE A 164 20.91 -12.54 14.94
CA ILE A 164 21.92 -12.44 16.01
C ILE A 164 21.64 -13.45 17.13
N GLN A 165 20.37 -13.55 17.55
CA GLN A 165 20.00 -14.49 18.62
C GLN A 165 19.63 -15.89 18.12
N GLY A 166 19.50 -16.07 16.79
CA GLY A 166 19.19 -17.37 16.17
C GLY A 166 17.78 -17.87 16.46
N ILE A 167 16.85 -16.97 16.76
CA ILE A 167 15.45 -17.33 17.02
C ILE A 167 14.82 -17.86 15.74
N LYS A 168 14.25 -19.05 15.81
CA LYS A 168 13.52 -19.65 14.69
C LYS A 168 12.12 -19.00 14.58
N PHE A 169 12.00 -18.00 13.72
CA PHE A 169 10.73 -17.35 13.44
C PHE A 169 10.07 -18.02 12.22
N PRO A 170 8.76 -18.34 12.28
CA PRO A 170 8.05 -18.99 11.18
C PRO A 170 7.73 -18.02 10.04
N LEU A 171 8.76 -17.48 9.39
CA LEU A 171 8.68 -16.47 8.33
C LEU A 171 7.65 -16.81 7.26
N LYS A 172 7.63 -18.08 6.81
CA LYS A 172 6.70 -18.52 5.77
C LYS A 172 5.23 -18.37 6.19
N GLN A 173 4.92 -18.66 7.45
CA GLN A 173 3.55 -18.51 7.97
C GLN A 173 3.20 -17.03 8.15
N PHE A 174 4.14 -16.25 8.68
CA PHE A 174 3.99 -14.80 8.83
C PHE A 174 3.68 -14.13 7.48
N PHE A 175 4.52 -14.36 6.46
CA PHE A 175 4.32 -13.77 5.14
C PHE A 175 3.04 -14.25 4.45
N ARG A 176 2.60 -15.49 4.71
CA ARG A 176 1.31 -15.96 4.22
C ARG A 176 0.13 -15.18 4.81
N ILE A 177 0.14 -14.98 6.13
CA ILE A 177 -0.94 -14.26 6.83
C ILE A 177 -0.95 -12.79 6.40
N THR A 178 0.21 -12.14 6.39
CA THR A 178 0.30 -10.74 5.98
C THR A 178 -0.06 -10.54 4.51
N SER A 179 0.28 -11.47 3.61
CA SER A 179 -0.12 -11.39 2.19
C SER A 179 -1.63 -11.40 2.02
N VAL A 180 -2.35 -12.24 2.76
CA VAL A 180 -3.82 -12.23 2.70
C VAL A 180 -4.38 -10.88 3.15
N PHE A 181 -3.84 -10.33 4.22
CA PHE A 181 -4.21 -8.99 4.68
C PHE A 181 -3.91 -7.91 3.63
N LEU A 182 -2.73 -7.97 3.01
CA LEU A 182 -2.31 -7.01 1.99
C LEU A 182 -3.14 -7.07 0.70
N ILE A 183 -3.80 -8.21 0.39
CA ILE A 183 -4.77 -8.28 -0.70
C ILE A 183 -5.92 -7.29 -0.48
N PHE A 184 -6.44 -7.20 0.73
CA PHE A 184 -7.49 -6.25 1.07
C PHE A 184 -6.98 -4.80 1.01
N VAL A 185 -5.76 -4.56 1.50
CA VAL A 185 -5.13 -3.23 1.42
C VAL A 185 -4.96 -2.80 -0.04
N ALA A 186 -4.44 -3.68 -0.91
CA ALA A 186 -4.28 -3.41 -2.33
C ALA A 186 -5.62 -3.12 -3.03
N ALA A 187 -6.65 -3.92 -2.73
CA ALA A 187 -8.00 -3.70 -3.26
C ALA A 187 -8.57 -2.37 -2.77
N GLY A 188 -8.38 -2.03 -1.49
CA GLY A 188 -8.79 -0.75 -0.91
C GLY A 188 -8.09 0.45 -1.54
N MET A 189 -6.77 0.35 -1.78
CA MET A 189 -6.01 1.39 -2.48
C MET A 189 -6.48 1.59 -3.92
N LEU A 190 -6.74 0.50 -4.66
CA LEU A 190 -7.24 0.60 -6.02
C LEU A 190 -8.62 1.25 -6.06
N THR A 191 -9.51 0.84 -5.18
CA THR A 191 -10.86 1.41 -5.08
C THR A 191 -10.84 2.90 -4.73
N TYR A 192 -9.99 3.29 -3.77
CA TYR A 192 -9.85 4.70 -3.41
C TYR A 192 -9.18 5.51 -4.52
N GLY A 193 -8.24 4.93 -5.25
CA GLY A 193 -7.67 5.55 -6.45
C GLY A 193 -8.73 5.86 -7.51
N ILE A 194 -9.65 4.93 -7.75
CA ILE A 194 -10.82 5.15 -8.62
C ILE A 194 -11.73 6.26 -8.07
N HIS A 195 -12.00 6.27 -6.75
CA HIS A 195 -12.75 7.33 -6.10
C HIS A 195 -12.17 8.73 -6.36
N GLU A 196 -10.84 8.87 -6.25
CA GLU A 196 -10.17 10.15 -6.48
C GLU A 196 -10.20 10.54 -7.97
N LEU A 197 -10.09 9.60 -8.90
CA LEU A 197 -10.25 9.86 -10.34
C LEU A 197 -11.69 10.26 -10.70
N GLU A 198 -12.72 9.66 -10.10
CA GLU A 198 -14.11 10.12 -10.22
C GLU A 198 -14.27 11.55 -9.67
N SER A 199 -13.71 11.81 -8.50
CA SER A 199 -13.77 13.10 -7.83
C SER A 199 -13.00 14.19 -8.58
N GLY A 200 -11.90 13.82 -9.27
CA GLY A 200 -11.10 14.67 -10.16
C GLY A 200 -11.75 14.89 -11.54
N GLY A 201 -12.79 14.11 -11.89
CA GLY A 201 -13.51 14.23 -13.15
C GLY A 201 -12.88 13.50 -14.33
N VAL A 202 -11.87 12.63 -14.10
CA VAL A 202 -11.27 11.76 -15.12
C VAL A 202 -12.21 10.60 -15.46
N ILE A 203 -12.81 10.02 -14.43
CA ILE A 203 -13.82 8.96 -14.57
C ILE A 203 -15.19 9.60 -14.33
N PRO A 204 -16.15 9.44 -15.25
CA PRO A 204 -17.49 9.96 -15.03
C PRO A 204 -18.21 9.20 -13.91
N TYR A 205 -19.07 9.89 -13.18
CA TYR A 205 -19.96 9.25 -12.22
C TYR A 205 -20.97 8.39 -12.97
N PHE A 206 -20.89 7.08 -12.79
CA PHE A 206 -21.84 6.14 -13.35
C PHE A 206 -23.03 5.99 -12.43
N SER A 207 -24.21 6.01 -13.06
CA SER A 207 -25.50 5.75 -12.48
C SER A 207 -26.02 6.76 -11.45
N GLY A 208 -27.24 6.97 -11.50
CA GLY A 208 -28.07 7.95 -10.85
C GLY A 208 -28.64 8.86 -11.92
N LYS A 209 -29.91 9.01 -11.93
CA LYS A 209 -30.56 9.96 -12.84
C LYS A 209 -30.46 11.35 -12.24
N THR A 210 -30.00 12.31 -13.02
CA THR A 210 -30.12 13.72 -12.70
C THR A 210 -31.00 14.37 -13.77
N GLU A 211 -32.13 14.93 -13.36
CA GLU A 211 -33.11 15.58 -14.23
C GLU A 211 -33.33 17.02 -13.77
N ILE A 212 -33.60 17.92 -14.70
CA ILE A 212 -33.97 19.30 -14.37
C ILE A 212 -35.50 19.34 -14.26
N VAL A 213 -35.99 19.64 -13.06
CA VAL A 213 -37.40 19.80 -12.76
C VAL A 213 -37.57 21.10 -11.98
N ASP A 214 -38.49 21.97 -12.43
CA ASP A 214 -38.81 23.27 -11.79
C ASP A 214 -37.56 24.12 -11.50
N ASN A 215 -36.67 24.23 -12.48
CA ASN A 215 -35.43 25.00 -12.38
C ASN A 215 -34.46 24.53 -11.28
N LYS A 216 -34.55 23.24 -10.86
CA LYS A 216 -33.67 22.56 -9.89
C LYS A 216 -33.23 21.24 -10.43
N LEU A 217 -32.07 20.73 -9.95
CA LEU A 217 -31.56 19.42 -10.28
C LEU A 217 -32.11 18.37 -9.31
N LYS A 218 -33.02 17.52 -9.82
CA LYS A 218 -33.50 16.34 -9.10
C LYS A 218 -32.53 15.16 -9.34
N ALA A 219 -31.85 14.74 -8.31
CA ALA A 219 -30.94 13.60 -8.34
C ALA A 219 -31.62 12.38 -7.70
N THR A 220 -31.58 11.24 -8.37
CA THR A 220 -32.18 9.98 -7.89
C THR A 220 -31.07 8.91 -7.76
N ARG A 221 -30.94 8.29 -6.60
CA ARG A 221 -30.04 7.14 -6.33
C ARG A 221 -30.62 5.84 -6.87
N PHE A 222 -29.83 4.78 -6.90
CA PHE A 222 -30.27 3.41 -7.24
C PHE A 222 -31.37 2.87 -6.34
N ASN A 223 -31.31 3.17 -5.05
CA ASN A 223 -32.30 2.75 -4.06
C ASN A 223 -33.60 3.55 -4.12
N GLY A 224 -33.70 4.49 -5.06
CA GLY A 224 -34.88 5.36 -5.23
C GLY A 224 -34.87 6.63 -4.40
N ASP A 225 -33.87 6.86 -3.56
CA ASP A 225 -33.74 8.11 -2.82
C ASP A 225 -33.65 9.32 -3.76
N ILE A 226 -34.35 10.39 -3.44
CA ILE A 226 -34.40 11.61 -4.23
C ILE A 226 -33.85 12.78 -3.41
N LYS A 227 -32.98 13.57 -4.03
CA LYS A 227 -32.48 14.82 -3.47
C LYS A 227 -32.49 15.92 -4.52
N VAL A 228 -32.86 17.11 -4.11
CA VAL A 228 -32.92 18.30 -4.98
C VAL A 228 -31.73 19.19 -4.71
N PHE A 229 -31.10 19.65 -5.77
CA PHE A 229 -29.93 20.53 -5.76
C PHE A 229 -30.22 21.77 -6.63
N ASP A 230 -29.52 22.86 -6.37
CA ASP A 230 -29.50 23.99 -7.26
C ASP A 230 -28.75 23.68 -8.55
N LEU A 231 -29.10 24.34 -9.65
CA LEU A 231 -28.48 24.11 -10.98
C LEU A 231 -26.94 24.23 -10.97
N ASN A 232 -26.41 25.12 -10.16
CA ASN A 232 -24.97 25.33 -10.01
C ASN A 232 -24.23 24.17 -9.31
N ASN A 233 -24.95 23.18 -8.80
CA ASN A 233 -24.42 22.04 -8.05
C ASN A 233 -24.45 20.71 -8.83
N GLU A 234 -24.40 20.74 -10.15
CA GLU A 234 -24.49 19.54 -11.00
C GLU A 234 -23.47 18.46 -10.61
N LYS A 235 -22.21 18.82 -10.37
CA LYS A 235 -21.16 17.89 -9.93
C LYS A 235 -21.52 17.22 -8.59
N LYS A 236 -22.12 17.97 -7.66
CA LYS A 236 -22.56 17.42 -6.36
C LYS A 236 -23.78 16.52 -6.53
N ALA A 237 -24.72 16.88 -7.39
CA ALA A 237 -25.90 16.07 -7.69
C ALA A 237 -25.51 14.72 -8.32
N LYS A 238 -24.61 14.74 -9.31
CA LYS A 238 -24.06 13.53 -9.95
C LYS A 238 -23.30 12.67 -8.94
N LYS A 239 -22.42 13.27 -8.14
CA LYS A 239 -21.70 12.57 -7.09
C LYS A 239 -22.65 11.91 -6.09
N TRP A 240 -23.69 12.60 -5.65
CA TRP A 240 -24.65 12.07 -4.70
C TRP A 240 -25.47 10.93 -5.31
N SER A 241 -25.97 11.06 -6.55
CA SER A 241 -26.78 10.03 -7.21
C SER A 241 -26.01 8.78 -7.59
N SER A 242 -24.69 8.86 -7.75
CA SER A 242 -23.84 7.71 -8.09
C SER A 242 -23.60 6.76 -6.89
N ARG A 243 -23.96 7.17 -5.67
CA ARG A 243 -23.76 6.36 -4.46
C ARG A 243 -24.77 5.24 -4.38
N VAL A 244 -24.28 4.02 -4.18
CA VAL A 244 -25.11 2.80 -4.10
C VAL A 244 -25.88 2.75 -2.78
N TRP A 245 -25.19 3.08 -1.69
CA TRP A 245 -25.77 3.22 -0.35
C TRP A 245 -25.09 4.35 0.41
N ASP A 246 -25.63 4.66 1.57
CA ASP A 246 -25.03 5.56 2.54
C ASP A 246 -25.41 5.03 3.93
N ILE A 247 -24.46 4.32 4.54
CA ILE A 247 -24.62 3.72 5.86
C ILE A 247 -23.79 4.46 6.92
N ASN A 248 -23.22 5.60 6.54
CA ASN A 248 -22.51 6.43 7.50
C ASN A 248 -23.48 7.00 8.53
N PRO A 249 -23.24 6.78 9.83
CA PRO A 249 -24.07 7.41 10.86
C PRO A 249 -23.89 8.92 10.83
N SER A 250 -24.95 9.67 11.16
CA SER A 250 -24.91 11.13 11.24
C SER A 250 -23.87 11.60 12.24
N LYS A 251 -23.27 12.77 12.00
CA LYS A 251 -22.36 13.40 12.95
C LYS A 251 -23.02 13.61 14.31
N ASN A 252 -22.21 13.50 15.36
CA ASN A 252 -22.62 13.83 16.71
C ASN A 252 -22.96 15.32 16.85
N LYS A 253 -23.68 15.70 17.91
CA LYS A 253 -24.08 17.10 18.16
C LYS A 253 -22.88 18.04 18.34
N ASP A 254 -21.74 17.51 18.78
CA ASP A 254 -20.46 18.23 18.94
C ASP A 254 -19.64 18.35 17.63
N GLY A 255 -20.19 17.86 16.51
CA GLY A 255 -19.54 17.86 15.21
C GLY A 255 -18.51 16.73 15.00
N SER A 256 -18.27 15.88 16.00
CA SER A 256 -17.41 14.71 15.89
C SER A 256 -18.05 13.60 15.06
N TYR A 257 -17.21 12.70 14.55
CA TYR A 257 -17.68 11.54 13.80
C TYR A 257 -17.94 10.35 14.73
N PRO A 258 -19.08 9.67 14.61
CA PRO A 258 -19.33 8.42 15.34
C PRO A 258 -18.29 7.36 15.05
N VAL A 259 -18.11 6.42 15.97
CA VAL A 259 -17.06 5.39 15.93
C VAL A 259 -17.06 4.57 14.64
N PHE A 260 -18.24 4.24 14.10
CA PHE A 260 -18.41 3.47 12.86
C PHE A 260 -18.53 4.31 11.59
N HIS A 261 -18.47 5.62 11.68
CA HIS A 261 -18.42 6.48 10.50
C HIS A 261 -17.06 6.27 9.78
N ASP A 262 -17.00 6.44 8.47
CA ASP A 262 -15.76 6.37 7.67
C ASP A 262 -14.57 7.17 8.24
N LYS A 263 -14.90 8.28 8.90
CA LYS A 263 -13.94 9.18 9.58
C LYS A 263 -13.88 8.95 11.10
N GLY A 264 -14.58 7.95 11.60
CA GLY A 264 -14.54 7.55 13.00
C GLY A 264 -13.39 6.57 13.26
N SER A 265 -13.14 6.25 14.53
CA SER A 265 -11.97 5.44 14.93
C SER A 265 -12.03 4.01 14.38
N ILE A 266 -13.17 3.33 14.44
CA ILE A 266 -13.33 1.96 13.92
C ILE A 266 -13.64 1.99 12.42
N GLY A 267 -14.56 2.85 11.96
CA GLY A 267 -14.88 2.97 10.53
C GLY A 267 -13.64 3.35 9.71
N GLY A 268 -12.79 4.26 10.20
CA GLY A 268 -11.52 4.62 9.60
C GLY A 268 -10.54 3.44 9.53
N LEU A 269 -10.48 2.58 10.56
CA LEU A 269 -9.70 1.35 10.52
C LEU A 269 -10.19 0.40 9.42
N PHE A 270 -11.50 0.13 9.36
CA PHE A 270 -12.08 -0.72 8.30
C PHE A 270 -11.85 -0.13 6.90
N LYS A 271 -11.97 1.19 6.78
CA LYS A 271 -11.67 1.91 5.55
C LYS A 271 -10.20 1.75 5.16
N GLY A 272 -9.26 1.89 6.11
CA GLY A 272 -7.82 1.75 5.90
C GLY A 272 -7.41 0.34 5.49
N PHE A 273 -7.94 -0.67 6.18
CA PHE A 273 -7.52 -2.06 6.00
C PHE A 273 -8.26 -2.80 4.90
N PHE A 274 -9.57 -2.61 4.81
CA PHE A 274 -10.41 -3.42 3.94
C PHE A 274 -10.98 -2.65 2.76
N GLY A 275 -10.66 -1.36 2.63
CA GLY A 275 -11.24 -0.51 1.61
C GLY A 275 -12.73 -0.24 1.84
N TYR A 276 -13.22 -0.42 3.09
CA TYR A 276 -14.59 -0.08 3.46
C TYR A 276 -14.90 1.38 3.08
N ASN A 277 -16.05 1.59 2.47
CA ASN A 277 -16.59 2.92 2.21
C ASN A 277 -18.07 2.92 2.58
N GLY A 278 -18.48 3.80 3.48
CA GLY A 278 -19.84 3.90 3.96
C GLY A 278 -20.82 4.46 2.92
N ASP A 279 -20.30 5.18 1.90
CA ASP A 279 -21.08 5.76 0.80
C ASP A 279 -20.41 5.55 -0.57
N PRO A 280 -20.14 4.31 -0.99
CA PRO A 280 -19.39 4.04 -2.22
C PRO A 280 -20.20 4.33 -3.49
N SER A 281 -19.51 4.67 -4.57
CA SER A 281 -20.08 4.66 -5.91
C SER A 281 -20.17 3.22 -6.45
N LEU A 282 -20.97 3.01 -7.49
CA LEU A 282 -21.11 1.70 -8.12
C LEU A 282 -19.77 1.17 -8.63
N ILE A 283 -18.97 2.03 -9.24
CA ILE A 283 -17.66 1.64 -9.78
C ILE A 283 -16.68 1.28 -8.67
N GLU A 284 -16.75 1.95 -7.51
CA GLU A 284 -15.96 1.60 -6.34
C GLU A 284 -16.30 0.19 -5.84
N VAL A 285 -17.59 -0.15 -5.72
CA VAL A 285 -18.04 -1.48 -5.29
C VAL A 285 -17.57 -2.56 -6.25
N ILE A 286 -17.76 -2.35 -7.56
CA ILE A 286 -17.34 -3.31 -8.60
C ILE A 286 -15.81 -3.48 -8.57
N THR A 287 -15.06 -2.38 -8.50
CA THR A 287 -13.60 -2.41 -8.45
C THR A 287 -13.09 -3.18 -7.24
N TRP A 288 -13.68 -2.93 -6.06
CA TRP A 288 -13.30 -3.63 -4.85
C TRP A 288 -13.54 -5.14 -4.95
N LEU A 289 -14.73 -5.54 -5.39
CA LEU A 289 -15.08 -6.96 -5.54
C LEU A 289 -14.17 -7.68 -6.54
N ILE A 290 -13.97 -7.09 -7.72
CA ILE A 290 -13.09 -7.66 -8.75
C ILE A 290 -11.66 -7.76 -8.23
N SER A 291 -11.18 -6.74 -7.52
CA SER A 291 -9.82 -6.71 -6.98
C SER A 291 -9.62 -7.79 -5.91
N VAL A 292 -10.51 -7.89 -4.92
CA VAL A 292 -10.40 -8.91 -3.86
C VAL A 292 -10.48 -10.32 -4.43
N ILE A 293 -11.45 -10.58 -5.32
CA ILE A 293 -11.61 -11.90 -5.95
C ILE A 293 -10.42 -12.21 -6.85
N GLY A 294 -10.05 -11.27 -7.72
CA GLY A 294 -8.95 -11.44 -8.67
C GLY A 294 -7.60 -11.65 -8.00
N LEU A 295 -7.27 -10.83 -7.00
CA LEU A 295 -6.02 -10.95 -6.26
C LEU A 295 -5.96 -12.26 -5.44
N ASN A 296 -7.07 -12.65 -4.81
CA ASN A 296 -7.13 -13.91 -4.08
C ASN A 296 -6.97 -15.12 -5.03
N TYR A 297 -7.62 -15.07 -6.19
CA TYR A 297 -7.46 -16.09 -7.23
C TYR A 297 -6.00 -16.17 -7.72
N LEU A 298 -5.40 -15.03 -8.08
CA LEU A 298 -4.00 -14.97 -8.52
C LEU A 298 -3.04 -15.49 -7.44
N TYR A 299 -3.24 -15.08 -6.20
CA TYR A 299 -2.43 -15.54 -5.06
C TYR A 299 -2.51 -17.08 -4.90
N ARG A 300 -3.71 -17.67 -5.00
CA ARG A 300 -3.89 -19.12 -4.89
C ARG A 300 -3.29 -19.86 -6.07
N VAL A 301 -3.61 -19.47 -7.30
CA VAL A 301 -3.15 -20.16 -8.51
C VAL A 301 -1.63 -20.11 -8.64
N LEU A 302 -1.03 -18.95 -8.37
CA LEU A 302 0.41 -18.77 -8.51
C LEU A 302 1.19 -19.32 -7.32
N GLY A 303 0.59 -19.34 -6.12
CA GLY A 303 1.18 -19.95 -4.93
C GLY A 303 1.11 -21.48 -4.90
N VAL A 304 0.17 -22.08 -5.63
CA VAL A 304 0.03 -23.56 -5.72
C VAL A 304 0.97 -24.16 -6.76
N LYS A 305 1.22 -23.47 -7.89
CA LYS A 305 2.11 -24.00 -8.97
C LYS A 305 3.52 -24.36 -8.48
N ASN A 306 4.00 -23.79 -7.39
CA ASN A 306 5.31 -24.13 -6.82
C ASN A 306 5.30 -25.35 -5.87
N LYS A 307 4.14 -26.01 -5.64
CA LYS A 307 4.08 -27.24 -4.85
C LYS A 307 4.16 -28.52 -5.71
N THR A 308 4.01 -28.37 -7.03
CA THR A 308 3.99 -29.50 -8.00
C THR A 308 5.17 -29.50 -8.96
N GLY A 309 6.14 -28.61 -8.78
CA GLY A 309 7.39 -28.62 -9.53
C GLY A 309 8.36 -29.60 -8.88
N VAL A 310 8.31 -30.87 -9.30
CA VAL A 310 9.43 -31.83 -9.29
C VAL A 310 10.37 -31.41 -10.39
#